data_5e5899988bf1828ee4343336709a9b96
#
_entry.id   5e5899988bf1828ee4343336709a9b96
#
_cell.length_a   1.000
_cell.length_b   1.000
_cell.length_c   1.000
_cell.angle_alpha   90.00
_cell.angle_beta   90.00
_cell.angle_gamma   90.00
#
_symmetry.space_group_name_H-M   'P 1'
#
loop_
_entity.id
_entity.type
_entity.pdbx_description
1 polymer ?
#
loop_
_entity_poly.entity_id
_entity_poly.type
_entity_poly.pdbx_seq_one_letter_code
_entity_poly.pdbx_strand_id
1 'polypeptide(L)'
;MRTGFPPEDYVPRVAGQPMSAQGEAILGTAPQLRAPAPAARAGHRPASPEMLRAAARRPWRYRPGVLASGVLPEGRRDVTATAALFASLFDAWPTDPLWVCTVRLRDGARVVFGRDQLAPVADAVSASCAVPGYFAPVTIDGERYVDGAAYSLTSLDVVADLELDLVLVSAPMGSTETVAPDIGNALRVPARAKLAREASHVRGRGTRVLAIQPDRRLRAVMGTNTMSAAKRRPVALATREYAAGVLREEWPFRPPRSAATPRPPTGGPRPQRSH
;
A
#
# COMPACT_ATOMS: atom_id res chain seq x y z
N MET A 1 -10.04 -13.30 0.87
CA MET A 1 -8.71 -12.86 0.37
C MET A 1 -8.47 -13.44 -1.01
N ARG A 2 -7.76 -12.74 -1.89
CA ARG A 2 -7.54 -13.12 -3.31
C ARG A 2 -6.72 -14.41 -3.49
N THR A 3 -5.95 -14.81 -2.48
CA THR A 3 -5.17 -16.05 -2.44
C THR A 3 -5.92 -17.23 -1.83
N GLY A 4 -7.18 -17.05 -1.39
CA GLY A 4 -7.89 -18.04 -0.58
C GLY A 4 -7.36 -18.21 0.85
N PHE A 5 -6.37 -17.42 1.25
CA PHE A 5 -5.82 -17.47 2.61
C PHE A 5 -6.85 -17.00 3.64
N PRO A 6 -7.14 -17.79 4.70
CA PRO A 6 -8.14 -17.46 5.70
C PRO A 6 -7.79 -16.15 6.43
N PRO A 7 -8.73 -15.20 6.54
CA PRO A 7 -8.48 -13.93 7.26
C PRO A 7 -8.09 -14.13 8.73
N GLU A 8 -8.64 -15.14 9.38
CA GLU A 8 -8.34 -15.50 10.77
C GLU A 8 -6.91 -15.94 10.99
N ASP A 9 -6.24 -16.46 9.97
CA ASP A 9 -4.86 -16.93 10.05
C ASP A 9 -3.82 -15.82 9.87
N TYR A 10 -4.24 -14.62 9.47
CA TYR A 10 -3.30 -13.52 9.24
C TYR A 10 -2.56 -13.11 10.51
N VAL A 11 -3.26 -12.95 11.62
CA VAL A 11 -2.66 -12.59 12.90
C VAL A 11 -1.84 -13.74 13.49
N PRO A 12 -2.31 -15.00 13.52
CA PRO A 12 -1.48 -16.16 13.86
C PRO A 12 -0.17 -16.21 13.08
N ARG A 13 -0.21 -16.08 11.77
CA ARG A 13 0.99 -16.07 10.91
C ARG A 13 1.99 -14.99 11.32
N VAL A 14 1.51 -13.76 11.47
CA VAL A 14 2.38 -12.61 11.83
C VAL A 14 2.91 -12.74 13.26
N ALA A 15 2.13 -13.35 14.16
CA ALA A 15 2.47 -13.57 15.55
C ALA A 15 3.33 -14.82 15.80
N GLY A 16 3.59 -15.63 14.77
CA GLY A 16 4.29 -16.91 14.91
C GLY A 16 3.48 -17.96 15.70
N GLN A 17 2.16 -17.93 15.56
CA GLN A 17 1.22 -18.89 16.16
C GLN A 17 0.78 -19.91 15.10
N PRO A 18 0.29 -21.10 15.52
CA PRO A 18 -0.30 -22.08 14.60
C PRO A 18 -1.44 -21.46 13.78
N MET A 19 -1.52 -21.82 12.53
CA MET A 19 -2.60 -21.45 11.62
C MET A 19 -3.60 -22.61 11.47
N SER A 20 -4.72 -22.39 10.80
CA SER A 20 -5.62 -23.45 10.37
C SER A 20 -4.94 -24.37 9.34
N ALA A 21 -5.47 -25.56 9.13
CA ALA A 21 -4.97 -26.48 8.10
C ALA A 21 -4.97 -25.85 6.69
N GLN A 22 -5.96 -25.01 6.39
CA GLN A 22 -6.02 -24.28 5.13
C GLN A 22 -4.93 -23.19 5.04
N GLY A 23 -4.70 -22.46 6.13
CA GLY A 23 -3.63 -21.46 6.20
C GLY A 23 -2.24 -22.08 6.04
N GLU A 24 -2.00 -23.21 6.69
CA GLU A 24 -0.75 -23.98 6.55
C GLU A 24 -0.57 -24.54 5.12
N ALA A 25 -1.63 -25.03 4.50
CA ALA A 25 -1.57 -25.52 3.12
C ALA A 25 -1.19 -24.42 2.12
N ILE A 26 -1.64 -23.18 2.34
CA ILE A 26 -1.37 -22.04 1.43
C ILE A 26 -0.02 -21.39 1.72
N LEU A 27 0.33 -21.20 2.98
CA LEU A 27 1.51 -20.42 3.40
C LEU A 27 2.54 -21.18 4.23
N GLY A 28 2.30 -22.42 4.60
CA GLY A 28 3.20 -23.19 5.46
C GLY A 28 4.61 -23.35 4.86
N THR A 29 4.68 -23.51 3.53
CA THR A 29 5.93 -23.61 2.77
C THR A 29 6.43 -22.26 2.24
N ALA A 30 5.63 -21.19 2.33
CA ALA A 30 6.01 -19.89 1.80
C ALA A 30 7.17 -19.28 2.60
N PRO A 31 8.11 -18.60 1.93
CA PRO A 31 9.22 -17.95 2.60
C PRO A 31 8.73 -16.97 3.66
N GLN A 32 9.27 -17.08 4.88
CA GLN A 32 9.02 -16.06 5.89
C GLN A 32 9.72 -14.76 5.46
N LEU A 33 9.01 -13.63 5.55
CA LEU A 33 9.63 -12.32 5.38
C LEU A 33 10.66 -12.12 6.51
N ARG A 34 11.91 -12.44 6.22
CA ARG A 34 13.02 -12.14 7.13
C ARG A 34 13.26 -10.64 7.15
N ALA A 35 13.70 -10.13 8.31
CA ALA A 35 14.23 -8.77 8.35
C ALA A 35 15.36 -8.67 7.31
N PRO A 36 15.36 -7.64 6.44
CA PRO A 36 16.41 -7.49 5.44
C PRO A 36 17.76 -7.41 6.12
N ALA A 37 18.76 -8.04 5.52
CA ALA A 37 20.14 -8.02 6.02
C ALA A 37 20.62 -6.55 6.19
N PRO A 38 21.50 -6.28 7.18
CA PRO A 38 22.09 -4.96 7.33
C PRO A 38 22.72 -4.51 6.00
N ALA A 39 22.43 -3.30 5.56
CA ALA A 39 22.98 -2.79 4.32
C ALA A 39 24.50 -2.61 4.44
N ALA A 40 25.26 -3.12 3.49
CA ALA A 40 26.52 -2.52 3.15
C ALA A 40 26.26 -1.03 2.81
N ARG A 41 27.24 -0.14 3.08
CA ARG A 41 27.11 1.32 2.97
C ARG A 41 26.26 1.76 1.78
N ALA A 42 25.23 2.58 2.04
CA ALA A 42 24.42 3.18 0.99
C ALA A 42 25.29 3.96 0.00
N GLY A 43 24.94 3.91 -1.29
CA GLY A 43 25.61 4.72 -2.29
C GLY A 43 25.44 6.21 -1.97
N HIS A 44 26.44 7.04 -2.31
CA HIS A 44 26.36 8.50 -2.08
C HIS A 44 25.64 9.24 -3.22
N ARG A 45 25.29 8.54 -4.30
CA ARG A 45 24.66 9.16 -5.48
C ARG A 45 23.14 9.17 -5.32
N PRO A 46 22.49 10.27 -5.74
CA PRO A 46 21.02 10.35 -5.80
C PRO A 46 20.44 9.20 -6.63
N ALA A 47 19.30 8.66 -6.19
CA ALA A 47 18.64 7.54 -6.89
C ALA A 47 18.13 7.93 -8.29
N SER A 48 17.76 9.21 -8.49
CA SER A 48 17.32 9.68 -9.80
C SER A 48 17.86 11.08 -10.14
N PRO A 49 19.08 11.17 -10.70
CA PRO A 49 19.60 12.43 -11.20
C PRO A 49 18.74 13.07 -12.30
N GLU A 50 18.04 12.26 -13.10
CA GLU A 50 17.15 12.73 -14.18
C GLU A 50 15.94 13.46 -13.62
N MET A 51 15.25 12.88 -12.67
CA MET A 51 14.12 13.50 -11.99
C MET A 51 14.57 14.81 -11.30
N LEU A 52 15.75 14.82 -10.66
CA LEU A 52 16.26 16.02 -10.00
C LEU A 52 16.57 17.15 -10.99
N ARG A 53 17.13 16.84 -12.15
CA ARG A 53 17.33 17.85 -13.21
C ARG A 53 16.00 18.40 -13.72
N ALA A 54 15.00 17.55 -13.89
CA ALA A 54 13.66 17.98 -14.28
C ALA A 54 12.98 18.82 -13.18
N ALA A 55 13.14 18.42 -11.92
CA ALA A 55 12.61 19.13 -10.77
C ALA A 55 13.26 20.49 -10.56
N ALA A 56 14.56 20.65 -10.86
CA ALA A 56 15.24 21.94 -10.80
C ALA A 56 14.60 22.99 -11.74
N ARG A 57 14.00 22.55 -12.86
CA ARG A 57 13.32 23.44 -13.81
C ARG A 57 11.85 23.71 -13.42
N ARG A 58 11.18 22.76 -12.75
CA ARG A 58 9.74 22.82 -12.41
C ARG A 58 9.46 22.16 -11.06
N PRO A 59 9.97 22.69 -9.92
CA PRO A 59 9.89 22.04 -8.60
C PRO A 59 8.44 21.87 -8.12
N TRP A 60 7.55 22.76 -8.49
CA TRP A 60 6.12 22.71 -8.11
C TRP A 60 5.35 21.52 -8.69
N ARG A 61 5.91 20.81 -9.68
CA ARG A 61 5.29 19.59 -10.26
C ARG A 61 5.49 18.35 -9.40
N TYR A 62 6.44 18.40 -8.48
CA TYR A 62 6.85 17.24 -7.69
C TYR A 62 6.40 17.37 -6.25
N ARG A 63 5.89 16.26 -5.71
CA ARG A 63 5.57 16.19 -4.29
C ARG A 63 6.85 16.04 -3.47
N PRO A 64 6.88 16.53 -2.20
CA PRO A 64 8.09 16.43 -1.37
C PRO A 64 8.61 15.01 -1.20
N GLY A 65 7.73 14.01 -0.98
CA GLY A 65 8.12 12.62 -0.85
C GLY A 65 8.71 12.02 -2.14
N VAL A 66 8.19 12.45 -3.31
CA VAL A 66 8.73 12.07 -4.62
C VAL A 66 10.11 12.68 -4.82
N LEU A 67 10.31 13.96 -4.48
CA LEU A 67 11.64 14.57 -4.54
C LEU A 67 12.62 13.88 -3.60
N ALA A 68 12.18 13.56 -2.38
CA ALA A 68 13.01 12.82 -1.44
C ALA A 68 13.44 11.45 -2.01
N SER A 69 12.56 10.74 -2.73
CA SER A 69 12.92 9.46 -3.36
C SER A 69 13.99 9.58 -4.43
N GLY A 70 14.09 10.72 -5.08
CA GLY A 70 15.16 11.00 -6.08
C GLY A 70 16.47 11.47 -5.46
N VAL A 71 16.40 12.22 -4.35
CA VAL A 71 17.57 12.75 -3.63
C VAL A 71 18.25 11.68 -2.79
N LEU A 72 17.46 10.86 -2.09
CA LEU A 72 18.00 9.77 -1.27
C LEU A 72 18.85 8.83 -2.12
N PRO A 73 19.97 8.35 -1.60
CA PRO A 73 20.75 7.34 -2.28
C PRO A 73 19.96 6.04 -2.40
N GLU A 74 20.26 5.23 -3.39
CA GLU A 74 19.65 3.90 -3.53
C GLU A 74 19.99 3.06 -2.30
N GLY A 75 18.96 2.44 -1.72
CA GLY A 75 19.15 1.44 -0.68
C GLY A 75 19.84 0.21 -1.26
N ARG A 76 20.62 -0.49 -0.45
CA ARG A 76 21.34 -1.71 -0.90
C ARG A 76 20.61 -3.00 -0.56
N ARG A 77 19.56 -2.91 0.23
CA ARG A 77 18.71 -4.06 0.53
C ARG A 77 17.82 -4.32 -0.67
N ASP A 78 17.72 -5.57 -1.05
CA ASP A 78 16.79 -5.98 -2.09
C ASP A 78 15.44 -6.40 -1.49
N VAL A 79 14.46 -6.52 -2.35
CA VAL A 79 13.11 -6.99 -2.02
C VAL A 79 12.88 -8.45 -2.43
N THR A 80 13.95 -9.21 -2.68
CA THR A 80 13.89 -10.59 -3.22
C THR A 80 13.00 -11.50 -2.36
N ALA A 81 13.10 -11.39 -1.02
CA ALA A 81 12.25 -12.18 -0.13
C ALA A 81 10.76 -11.82 -0.28
N THR A 82 10.44 -10.56 -0.55
CA THR A 82 9.08 -10.11 -0.84
C THR A 82 8.61 -10.65 -2.19
N ALA A 83 9.44 -10.53 -3.22
CA ALA A 83 9.17 -11.06 -4.54
C ALA A 83 8.92 -12.58 -4.50
N ALA A 84 9.77 -13.35 -3.83
CA ALA A 84 9.63 -14.80 -3.69
C ALA A 84 8.32 -15.20 -2.99
N LEU A 85 7.95 -14.48 -1.91
CA LEU A 85 6.68 -14.71 -1.22
C LEU A 85 5.48 -14.47 -2.14
N PHE A 86 5.46 -13.34 -2.86
CA PHE A 86 4.33 -13.02 -3.71
C PHE A 86 4.30 -13.86 -4.99
N ALA A 87 5.44 -14.28 -5.53
CA ALA A 87 5.53 -15.23 -6.64
C ALA A 87 4.96 -16.61 -6.24
N SER A 88 5.13 -17.04 -4.98
CA SER A 88 4.53 -18.29 -4.49
C SER A 88 3.02 -18.21 -4.24
N LEU A 89 2.43 -17.02 -4.22
CA LEU A 89 1.01 -16.79 -3.95
C LEU A 89 0.21 -16.42 -5.20
N PHE A 90 0.86 -15.94 -6.24
CA PHE A 90 0.21 -15.44 -7.45
C PHE A 90 0.98 -15.88 -8.69
N ASP A 91 0.40 -16.78 -9.45
CA ASP A 91 0.91 -17.16 -10.78
C ASP A 91 0.54 -16.12 -11.85
N ALA A 92 -0.55 -15.39 -11.62
CA ALA A 92 -1.06 -14.34 -12.51
C ALA A 92 -1.77 -13.24 -11.71
N TRP A 93 -2.13 -12.16 -12.39
CA TRP A 93 -3.01 -11.15 -11.81
C TRP A 93 -4.36 -11.76 -11.46
N PRO A 94 -4.90 -11.48 -10.25
CA PRO A 94 -6.21 -11.97 -9.87
C PRO A 94 -7.30 -11.38 -10.78
N THR A 95 -8.36 -12.13 -11.00
CA THR A 95 -9.53 -11.69 -11.78
C THR A 95 -10.23 -10.48 -11.15
N ASP A 96 -10.27 -10.45 -9.83
CA ASP A 96 -10.74 -9.26 -9.11
C ASP A 96 -9.73 -8.10 -9.22
N PRO A 97 -10.16 -6.84 -9.30
CA PRO A 97 -9.26 -5.70 -9.39
C PRO A 97 -8.24 -5.65 -8.23
N LEU A 98 -6.96 -5.73 -8.54
CA LEU A 98 -5.84 -5.52 -7.63
C LEU A 98 -4.99 -4.38 -8.20
N TRP A 99 -4.84 -3.30 -7.44
CA TRP A 99 -4.06 -2.15 -7.84
C TRP A 99 -2.88 -1.94 -6.91
N VAL A 100 -1.70 -1.81 -7.48
CA VAL A 100 -0.45 -1.68 -6.74
C VAL A 100 0.21 -0.36 -7.13
N CYS A 101 0.26 0.58 -6.17
CA CYS A 101 0.80 1.92 -6.40
C CYS A 101 2.32 1.95 -6.23
N THR A 102 3.00 2.56 -7.18
CA THR A 102 4.45 2.78 -7.20
C THR A 102 4.78 4.19 -7.68
N VAL A 103 6.04 4.59 -7.55
CA VAL A 103 6.57 5.82 -8.16
C VAL A 103 7.67 5.45 -9.13
N ARG A 104 7.54 5.87 -10.38
CA ARG A 104 8.59 5.72 -11.39
C ARG A 104 9.68 6.78 -11.16
N LEU A 105 10.92 6.32 -11.01
CA LEU A 105 12.03 7.21 -10.64
C LEU A 105 12.45 8.19 -11.74
N ARG A 106 12.23 7.85 -13.01
CA ARG A 106 12.64 8.71 -14.13
C ARG A 106 12.00 10.10 -14.07
N ASP A 107 10.71 10.15 -13.75
CA ASP A 107 9.89 11.37 -13.82
C ASP A 107 9.04 11.65 -12.57
N GLY A 108 9.10 10.78 -11.56
CA GLY A 108 8.32 10.90 -10.32
C GLY A 108 6.82 10.65 -10.51
N ALA A 109 6.40 10.09 -11.63
CA ALA A 109 5.02 9.75 -11.89
C ALA A 109 4.56 8.58 -11.00
N ARG A 110 3.34 8.70 -10.41
CA ARG A 110 2.70 7.55 -9.81
C ARG A 110 2.23 6.61 -10.92
N VAL A 111 2.58 5.33 -10.81
CA VAL A 111 2.13 4.26 -11.69
C VAL A 111 1.35 3.26 -10.84
N VAL A 112 0.18 2.87 -11.31
CA VAL A 112 -0.71 1.92 -10.65
C VAL A 112 -0.73 0.64 -11.48
N PHE A 113 0.08 -0.34 -11.08
CA PHE A 113 0.05 -1.67 -11.70
C PHE A 113 -1.31 -2.34 -11.47
N GLY A 114 -1.81 -3.03 -12.47
CA GLY A 114 -3.15 -3.62 -12.48
C GLY A 114 -4.25 -2.66 -12.96
N ARG A 115 -3.92 -1.37 -13.16
CA ARG A 115 -4.79 -0.36 -13.77
C ARG A 115 -4.14 0.29 -14.98
N ASP A 116 -2.97 0.92 -14.79
CA ASP A 116 -2.28 1.70 -15.83
C ASP A 116 -1.44 0.80 -16.73
N GLN A 117 -0.85 -0.23 -16.14
CA GLN A 117 -0.04 -1.25 -16.83
C GLN A 117 0.01 -2.54 -16.01
N LEU A 118 0.44 -3.62 -16.65
CA LEU A 118 0.65 -4.92 -16.02
C LEU A 118 2.14 -5.23 -15.92
N ALA A 119 2.48 -6.02 -14.90
CA ALA A 119 3.78 -6.66 -14.70
C ALA A 119 3.55 -7.94 -13.89
N PRO A 120 4.51 -8.82 -13.69
CA PRO A 120 4.37 -9.89 -12.70
C PRO A 120 3.95 -9.31 -11.34
N VAL A 121 2.95 -9.92 -10.68
CA VAL A 121 2.42 -9.41 -9.40
C VAL A 121 3.54 -9.27 -8.37
N ALA A 122 4.45 -10.25 -8.34
CA ALA A 122 5.60 -10.23 -7.44
C ALA A 122 6.49 -9.00 -7.63
N ASP A 123 6.74 -8.59 -8.87
CA ASP A 123 7.56 -7.43 -9.20
C ASP A 123 6.84 -6.13 -8.82
N ALA A 124 5.55 -6.02 -9.16
CA ALA A 124 4.73 -4.86 -8.82
C ALA A 124 4.66 -4.65 -7.30
N VAL A 125 4.42 -5.71 -6.52
CA VAL A 125 4.37 -5.64 -5.06
C VAL A 125 5.75 -5.34 -4.48
N SER A 126 6.81 -5.94 -5.04
CA SER A 126 8.20 -5.64 -4.62
C SER A 126 8.55 -4.18 -4.85
N ALA A 127 8.17 -3.62 -6.00
CA ALA A 127 8.35 -2.21 -6.30
C ALA A 127 7.58 -1.31 -5.31
N SER A 128 6.34 -1.68 -4.98
CA SER A 128 5.52 -0.97 -3.99
C SER A 128 6.05 -1.06 -2.55
N CYS A 129 6.93 -2.00 -2.27
CA CYS A 129 7.61 -2.16 -0.98
C CYS A 129 9.04 -1.60 -0.97
N ALA A 130 9.52 -1.08 -2.10
CA ALA A 130 10.88 -0.56 -2.24
C ALA A 130 11.02 0.85 -1.64
N VAL A 131 11.03 0.93 -0.30
CA VAL A 131 11.13 2.20 0.45
C VAL A 131 12.42 2.92 0.07
N PRO A 132 12.34 4.19 -0.41
CA PRO A 132 13.50 4.96 -0.85
C PRO A 132 14.58 5.10 0.24
N GLY A 133 15.82 4.94 -0.16
CA GLY A 133 16.98 5.00 0.75
C GLY A 133 17.18 3.75 1.61
N TYR A 134 16.20 2.85 1.69
CA TYR A 134 16.29 1.62 2.46
C TYR A 134 16.43 0.38 1.55
N PHE A 135 15.59 0.27 0.55
CA PHE A 135 15.68 -0.76 -0.48
C PHE A 135 16.20 -0.20 -1.80
N ALA A 136 16.80 -1.09 -2.61
CA ALA A 136 17.09 -0.78 -4.00
C ALA A 136 15.79 -0.61 -4.80
N PRO A 137 15.74 0.31 -5.77
CA PRO A 137 14.62 0.38 -6.71
C PRO A 137 14.45 -0.91 -7.48
N VAL A 138 13.21 -1.28 -7.78
CA VAL A 138 12.88 -2.45 -8.60
C VAL A 138 12.80 -2.03 -10.06
N THR A 139 13.46 -2.79 -10.94
CA THR A 139 13.40 -2.56 -12.38
C THR A 139 12.34 -3.47 -13.01
N ILE A 140 11.38 -2.87 -13.72
CA ILE A 140 10.32 -3.55 -14.46
C ILE A 140 10.31 -2.97 -15.86
N ASP A 141 10.49 -3.79 -16.88
CA ASP A 141 10.53 -3.39 -18.30
C ASP A 141 11.50 -2.21 -18.58
N GLY A 142 12.68 -2.26 -17.94
CA GLY A 142 13.72 -1.24 -18.10
C GLY A 142 13.50 0.06 -17.31
N GLU A 143 12.32 0.26 -16.68
CA GLU A 143 12.02 1.41 -15.84
C GLU A 143 12.21 1.07 -14.36
N ARG A 144 12.65 2.05 -13.56
CA ARG A 144 12.91 1.87 -12.12
C ARG A 144 11.79 2.44 -11.28
N TYR A 145 11.34 1.65 -10.31
CA TYR A 145 10.23 1.98 -9.44
C TYR A 145 10.61 1.91 -7.97
N VAL A 146 9.98 2.74 -7.17
CA VAL A 146 10.06 2.75 -5.71
C VAL A 146 8.66 2.76 -5.09
N ASP A 147 8.60 2.64 -3.77
CA ASP A 147 7.38 2.59 -2.98
C ASP A 147 6.42 3.76 -3.32
N GLY A 148 5.17 3.41 -3.57
CA GLY A 148 4.10 4.35 -3.83
C GLY A 148 3.83 5.33 -2.69
N ALA A 149 4.25 4.98 -1.48
CA ALA A 149 4.19 5.87 -0.31
C ALA A 149 4.96 7.18 -0.49
N ALA A 150 5.97 7.21 -1.37
CA ALA A 150 6.66 8.45 -1.75
C ALA A 150 5.70 9.46 -2.40
N TYR A 151 4.65 9.01 -3.07
CA TYR A 151 3.61 9.85 -3.65
C TYR A 151 2.44 10.07 -2.68
N SER A 152 1.92 9.01 -2.09
CA SER A 152 0.89 9.03 -1.05
C SER A 152 0.91 7.74 -0.24
N LEU A 153 0.88 7.87 1.08
CA LEU A 153 0.87 6.73 2.00
C LEU A 153 -0.40 5.86 1.91
N THR A 154 -1.48 6.38 1.35
CA THR A 154 -2.75 5.68 1.19
C THR A 154 -3.19 5.54 -0.25
N SER A 155 -2.78 6.46 -1.12
CA SER A 155 -3.21 6.54 -2.53
C SER A 155 -4.73 6.37 -2.69
N LEU A 156 -5.52 6.85 -1.72
CA LEU A 156 -6.96 6.68 -1.69
C LEU A 156 -7.66 7.35 -2.88
N ASP A 157 -7.06 8.40 -3.41
CA ASP A 157 -7.55 9.13 -4.57
C ASP A 157 -7.64 8.28 -5.86
N VAL A 158 -6.95 7.12 -5.92
CA VAL A 158 -7.01 6.24 -7.12
C VAL A 158 -8.38 5.58 -7.31
N VAL A 159 -9.17 5.48 -6.24
CA VAL A 159 -10.50 4.85 -6.27
C VAL A 159 -11.65 5.86 -6.31
N ALA A 160 -11.35 7.16 -6.45
CA ALA A 160 -12.35 8.22 -6.34
C ALA A 160 -13.45 8.14 -7.41
N ASP A 161 -13.13 7.63 -8.59
CA ASP A 161 -14.03 7.57 -9.76
C ASP A 161 -14.71 6.19 -9.92
N LEU A 162 -14.63 5.30 -8.92
CA LEU A 162 -15.17 3.94 -9.02
C LEU A 162 -16.63 3.80 -8.54
N GLU A 163 -17.27 4.88 -8.10
CA GLU A 163 -18.66 4.87 -7.64
C GLU A 163 -18.95 3.78 -6.59
N LEU A 164 -18.02 3.61 -5.63
CA LEU A 164 -18.11 2.60 -4.59
C LEU A 164 -19.07 3.06 -3.48
N ASP A 165 -19.79 2.11 -2.86
CA ASP A 165 -20.63 2.39 -1.70
C ASP A 165 -19.80 2.74 -0.47
N LEU A 166 -18.66 2.06 -0.30
CA LEU A 166 -17.78 2.20 0.85
C LEU A 166 -16.33 1.88 0.49
N VAL A 167 -15.40 2.67 1.01
CA VAL A 167 -13.97 2.37 1.01
C VAL A 167 -13.47 2.24 2.44
N LEU A 168 -12.87 1.10 2.76
CA LEU A 168 -12.13 0.88 4.00
C LEU A 168 -10.65 1.21 3.78
N VAL A 169 -10.12 2.12 4.58
CA VAL A 169 -8.72 2.55 4.49
C VAL A 169 -7.95 2.09 5.71
N SER A 170 -6.95 1.24 5.53
CA SER A 170 -5.96 0.95 6.56
C SER A 170 -4.80 1.95 6.44
N ALA A 171 -4.66 2.84 7.41
CA ALA A 171 -3.66 3.91 7.39
C ALA A 171 -2.74 3.86 8.63
N PRO A 172 -1.83 2.86 8.72
CA PRO A 172 -0.99 2.65 9.91
C PRO A 172 -0.02 3.81 10.19
N MET A 173 0.34 4.59 9.16
CA MET A 173 1.16 5.79 9.30
C MET A 173 0.35 7.06 9.59
N GLY A 174 -0.99 6.96 9.63
CA GLY A 174 -1.87 8.04 10.06
C GLY A 174 -1.91 8.21 11.58
N SER A 175 -2.85 9.05 12.03
CA SER A 175 -3.21 9.23 13.45
C SER A 175 -4.62 9.77 13.56
N THR A 176 -5.41 9.25 14.50
CA THR A 176 -6.73 9.80 14.83
C THR A 176 -6.63 11.19 15.50
N GLU A 177 -5.51 11.45 16.16
CA GLU A 177 -5.25 12.67 16.92
C GLU A 177 -4.22 13.57 16.23
N THR A 178 -4.22 14.84 16.60
CA THR A 178 -3.10 15.74 16.27
C THR A 178 -1.88 15.30 17.09
N VAL A 179 -0.77 15.04 16.40
CA VAL A 179 0.49 14.62 17.03
C VAL A 179 1.51 15.75 16.96
N ALA A 180 2.34 15.85 17.99
CA ALA A 180 3.45 16.80 17.98
C ALA A 180 4.43 16.48 16.84
N PRO A 181 5.01 17.49 16.19
CA PRO A 181 5.98 17.32 15.12
C PRO A 181 7.36 16.95 15.67
N ASP A 182 7.46 15.78 16.29
CA ASP A 182 8.73 15.17 16.72
C ASP A 182 9.25 14.16 15.70
N ILE A 183 10.47 13.65 15.91
CA ILE A 183 11.13 12.69 15.00
C ILE A 183 10.27 11.42 14.83
N GLY A 184 9.60 10.94 15.88
CA GLY A 184 8.75 9.75 15.83
C GLY A 184 7.46 9.96 15.06
N ASN A 185 7.02 11.20 14.91
CA ASN A 185 5.78 11.59 14.24
C ASN A 185 5.99 12.33 12.91
N ALA A 186 7.24 12.53 12.47
CA ALA A 186 7.57 13.34 11.31
C ALA A 186 6.79 12.97 10.04
N LEU A 187 6.52 11.67 9.84
CA LEU A 187 5.72 11.19 8.71
C LEU A 187 4.22 11.19 8.99
N ARG A 188 3.78 11.14 10.27
CA ARG A 188 2.36 11.02 10.64
C ARG A 188 1.57 12.30 10.40
N VAL A 189 2.18 13.46 10.64
CA VAL A 189 1.53 14.76 10.41
C VAL A 189 1.16 14.93 8.93
N PRO A 190 2.09 14.81 7.97
CA PRO A 190 1.76 14.92 6.56
C PRO A 190 0.85 13.77 6.09
N ALA A 191 1.01 12.54 6.63
CA ALA A 191 0.15 11.40 6.31
C ALA A 191 -1.32 11.66 6.67
N ARG A 192 -1.58 12.18 7.88
CA ARG A 192 -2.93 12.54 8.34
C ARG A 192 -3.56 13.61 7.45
N ALA A 193 -2.82 14.69 7.17
CA ALA A 193 -3.32 15.77 6.32
C ALA A 193 -3.60 15.29 4.88
N LYS A 194 -2.75 14.41 4.36
CA LYS A 194 -2.92 13.83 3.03
C LYS A 194 -4.14 12.92 2.98
N LEU A 195 -4.28 12.00 3.93
CA LEU A 195 -5.44 11.11 4.03
C LEU A 195 -6.75 11.93 4.16
N ALA A 196 -6.77 12.97 4.97
CA ALA A 196 -7.95 13.82 5.12
C ALA A 196 -8.39 14.44 3.78
N ARG A 197 -7.45 14.95 2.99
CA ARG A 197 -7.74 15.51 1.65
C ARG A 197 -8.22 14.45 0.67
N GLU A 198 -7.57 13.29 0.63
CA GLU A 198 -7.97 12.18 -0.24
C GLU A 198 -9.36 11.65 0.14
N ALA A 199 -9.63 11.47 1.44
CA ALA A 199 -10.93 11.04 1.93
C ALA A 199 -12.03 12.08 1.64
N SER A 200 -11.73 13.37 1.77
CA SER A 200 -12.66 14.43 1.38
C SER A 200 -12.99 14.40 -0.11
N HIS A 201 -11.98 14.18 -0.95
CA HIS A 201 -12.15 14.06 -2.39
C HIS A 201 -13.05 12.85 -2.76
N VAL A 202 -12.79 11.68 -2.19
CA VAL A 202 -13.58 10.46 -2.42
C VAL A 202 -15.01 10.62 -1.90
N ARG A 203 -15.19 11.21 -0.70
CA ARG A 203 -16.53 11.51 -0.14
C ARG A 203 -17.31 12.50 -1.00
N GLY A 204 -16.63 13.49 -1.59
CA GLY A 204 -17.25 14.46 -2.50
C GLY A 204 -17.79 13.83 -3.79
N ARG A 205 -17.39 12.59 -4.10
CA ARG A 205 -17.92 11.77 -5.20
C ARG A 205 -19.04 10.80 -4.78
N GLY A 206 -19.52 10.91 -3.54
CA GLY A 206 -20.62 10.08 -3.03
C GLY A 206 -20.18 8.79 -2.32
N THR A 207 -18.91 8.40 -2.41
CA THR A 207 -18.39 7.20 -1.75
C THR A 207 -18.13 7.44 -0.27
N ARG A 208 -18.64 6.57 0.60
CA ARG A 208 -18.32 6.61 2.03
C ARG A 208 -16.91 6.12 2.30
N VAL A 209 -16.22 6.74 3.25
CA VAL A 209 -14.84 6.37 3.61
C VAL A 209 -14.75 6.15 5.11
N LEU A 210 -14.36 4.93 5.50
CA LEU A 210 -13.99 4.56 6.86
C LEU A 210 -12.47 4.33 6.94
N ALA A 211 -11.77 5.17 7.70
CA ALA A 211 -10.32 5.11 7.81
C ALA A 211 -9.89 4.59 9.18
N ILE A 212 -9.24 3.44 9.22
CA ILE A 212 -8.66 2.86 10.43
C ILE A 212 -7.25 3.42 10.58
N GLN A 213 -7.07 4.32 11.54
CA GLN A 213 -5.83 4.99 11.88
C GLN A 213 -5.46 4.70 13.34
N PRO A 214 -4.18 4.53 13.71
CA PRO A 214 -3.83 4.27 15.09
C PRO A 214 -4.11 5.47 16.00
N ASP A 215 -4.73 5.19 17.14
CA ASP A 215 -4.85 6.11 18.26
C ASP A 215 -3.53 6.22 19.06
N ARG A 216 -3.52 6.99 20.15
CA ARG A 216 -2.35 7.15 21.02
C ARG A 216 -1.87 5.83 21.62
N ARG A 217 -2.79 4.94 22.03
CA ARG A 217 -2.47 3.66 22.66
C ARG A 217 -1.81 2.72 21.65
N LEU A 218 -2.41 2.56 20.48
CA LEU A 218 -1.85 1.71 19.44
C LEU A 218 -0.51 2.24 18.93
N ARG A 219 -0.33 3.57 18.79
CA ARG A 219 0.96 4.18 18.43
C ARG A 219 2.06 3.90 19.48
N ALA A 220 1.72 3.87 20.76
CA ALA A 220 2.69 3.51 21.81
C ALA A 220 3.18 2.06 21.66
N VAL A 221 2.28 1.12 21.31
CA VAL A 221 2.66 -0.28 21.00
C VAL A 221 3.53 -0.35 19.75
N MET A 222 3.16 0.38 18.68
CA MET A 222 3.93 0.41 17.43
C MET A 222 5.35 0.96 17.63
N GLY A 223 5.49 1.98 18.46
CA GLY A 223 6.76 2.68 18.67
C GLY A 223 7.20 3.49 17.44
N THR A 224 8.44 3.98 17.45
CA THR A 224 9.01 4.82 16.40
C THR A 224 9.67 4.02 15.27
N ASN A 225 10.21 2.83 15.57
CA ASN A 225 10.84 1.96 14.56
C ASN A 225 9.81 1.01 13.95
N THR A 226 9.25 1.41 12.82
CA THR A 226 8.25 0.64 12.07
C THR A 226 8.80 -0.65 11.44
N MET A 227 10.14 -0.80 11.35
CA MET A 227 10.81 -1.99 10.80
C MET A 227 11.20 -3.02 11.85
N SER A 228 10.86 -2.80 13.12
CA SER A 228 11.21 -3.70 14.23
C SER A 228 10.48 -5.04 14.17
N ALA A 229 11.21 -6.12 13.92
CA ALA A 229 10.66 -7.47 13.94
C ALA A 229 10.08 -7.87 15.31
N ALA A 230 10.70 -7.42 16.39
CA ALA A 230 10.24 -7.69 17.77
C ALA A 230 8.86 -7.09 18.07
N LYS A 231 8.46 -6.06 17.35
CA LYS A 231 7.15 -5.40 17.49
C LYS A 231 6.03 -6.07 16.70
N ARG A 232 6.31 -6.98 15.79
CA ARG A 232 5.29 -7.58 14.88
C ARG A 232 4.14 -8.20 15.65
N ARG A 233 4.43 -9.10 16.59
CA ARG A 233 3.41 -9.80 17.38
C ARG A 233 2.55 -8.84 18.22
N PRO A 234 3.12 -8.01 19.11
CA PRO A 234 2.30 -7.11 19.92
C PRO A 234 1.50 -6.11 19.06
N VAL A 235 2.07 -5.60 17.97
CA VAL A 235 1.35 -4.69 17.06
C VAL A 235 0.21 -5.40 16.36
N ALA A 236 0.39 -6.62 15.84
CA ALA A 236 -0.66 -7.37 15.16
C ALA A 236 -1.85 -7.64 16.08
N LEU A 237 -1.61 -8.07 17.33
CA LEU A 237 -2.65 -8.35 18.32
C LEU A 237 -3.40 -7.08 18.72
N ALA A 238 -2.68 -6.01 19.06
CA ALA A 238 -3.28 -4.73 19.43
C ALA A 238 -4.06 -4.10 18.27
N THR A 239 -3.55 -4.22 17.04
CA THR A 239 -4.25 -3.69 15.85
C THR A 239 -5.55 -4.46 15.59
N ARG A 240 -5.56 -5.78 15.73
CA ARG A 240 -6.78 -6.58 15.59
C ARG A 240 -7.87 -6.15 16.57
N GLU A 241 -7.52 -6.01 17.84
CA GLU A 241 -8.45 -5.57 18.89
C GLU A 241 -8.97 -4.15 18.60
N TYR A 242 -8.07 -3.22 18.32
CA TYR A 242 -8.38 -1.84 17.98
C TYR A 242 -9.30 -1.72 16.76
N ALA A 243 -8.94 -2.37 15.66
CA ALA A 243 -9.73 -2.34 14.43
C ALA A 243 -11.13 -2.95 14.62
N ALA A 244 -11.24 -4.04 15.39
CA ALA A 244 -12.53 -4.61 15.73
C ALA A 244 -13.40 -3.66 16.56
N GLY A 245 -12.80 -2.85 17.44
CA GLY A 245 -13.49 -1.77 18.18
C GLY A 245 -14.04 -0.72 17.22
N VAL A 246 -13.18 -0.14 16.40
CA VAL A 246 -13.54 0.88 15.41
C VAL A 246 -14.67 0.38 14.49
N LEU A 247 -14.56 -0.86 13.99
CA LEU A 247 -15.59 -1.43 13.11
C LEU A 247 -16.93 -1.62 13.83
N ARG A 248 -16.94 -1.99 15.10
CA ARG A 248 -18.20 -2.10 15.88
C ARG A 248 -18.87 -0.75 16.12
N GLU A 249 -18.08 0.27 16.37
CA GLU A 249 -18.57 1.63 16.71
C GLU A 249 -18.97 2.41 15.45
N GLU A 250 -18.14 2.37 14.42
CA GLU A 250 -18.29 3.19 13.21
C GLU A 250 -18.92 2.44 12.03
N TRP A 251 -19.36 1.17 12.22
CA TRP A 251 -20.06 0.41 11.20
C TRP A 251 -21.59 0.60 11.31
N PRO A 252 -22.12 1.79 11.03
CA PRO A 252 -23.56 2.03 10.96
C PRO A 252 -24.15 1.53 9.65
N PHE A 253 -23.31 0.90 8.82
CA PHE A 253 -23.69 0.43 7.50
C PHE A 253 -24.23 -0.98 7.62
N ARG A 254 -25.49 -1.12 8.00
CA ARG A 254 -26.23 -2.33 7.62
C ARG A 254 -26.14 -2.40 6.11
N PRO A 255 -25.59 -3.49 5.51
CA PRO A 255 -25.69 -3.66 4.07
C PRO A 255 -27.19 -3.55 3.74
N PRO A 256 -27.57 -2.84 2.66
CA PRO A 256 -28.95 -2.88 2.21
C PRO A 256 -29.30 -4.35 2.08
N ARG A 257 -30.42 -4.75 2.71
CA ARG A 257 -30.92 -6.12 2.60
C ARG A 257 -31.01 -6.43 1.12
N SER A 258 -30.13 -7.31 0.65
CA SER A 258 -30.12 -7.90 -0.69
C SER A 258 -30.41 -6.86 -1.81
N ALA A 259 -29.44 -6.10 -2.20
CA ALA A 259 -29.40 -5.55 -3.56
C ALA A 259 -28.85 -6.65 -4.47
N ALA A 260 -29.67 -6.98 -5.44
CA ALA A 260 -29.43 -8.00 -6.46
C ALA A 260 -28.01 -7.96 -7.02
N THR A 261 -27.51 -9.14 -7.37
CA THR A 261 -26.35 -9.39 -8.24
C THR A 261 -26.11 -8.26 -9.23
N PRO A 262 -24.88 -7.73 -9.36
CA PRO A 262 -24.58 -6.72 -10.37
C PRO A 262 -24.98 -7.26 -11.74
N ARG A 263 -25.88 -6.55 -12.41
CA ARG A 263 -26.25 -6.86 -13.80
C ARG A 263 -24.96 -6.73 -14.63
N PRO A 264 -24.61 -7.76 -15.41
CA PRO A 264 -23.50 -7.63 -16.33
C PRO A 264 -23.80 -6.48 -17.33
N PRO A 265 -22.80 -5.71 -17.77
CA PRO A 265 -23.00 -4.64 -18.71
C PRO A 265 -23.60 -5.18 -20.00
N THR A 266 -24.83 -4.79 -20.32
CA THR A 266 -25.48 -5.04 -21.59
C THR A 266 -24.91 -4.09 -22.65
N GLY A 267 -23.70 -4.37 -23.12
CA GLY A 267 -23.05 -3.69 -24.25
C GLY A 267 -22.93 -4.64 -25.43
N GLY A 268 -24.04 -4.97 -26.07
CA GLY A 268 -24.01 -5.58 -27.41
C GLY A 268 -23.60 -4.54 -28.45
N PRO A 269 -22.85 -4.94 -29.51
CA PRO A 269 -22.40 -4.03 -30.54
C PRO A 269 -23.63 -3.52 -31.34
N ARG A 270 -23.71 -2.20 -31.55
CA ARG A 270 -24.69 -1.58 -32.45
C ARG A 270 -24.46 -2.08 -33.87
N PRO A 271 -25.50 -2.50 -34.58
CA PRO A 271 -25.38 -2.83 -36.01
C PRO A 271 -25.01 -1.56 -36.81
N GLN A 272 -23.95 -1.65 -37.59
CA GLN A 272 -23.60 -0.64 -38.57
C GLN A 272 -24.71 -0.59 -39.64
N ARG A 273 -25.33 0.57 -39.84
CA ARG A 273 -26.19 0.85 -40.99
C ARG A 273 -25.29 1.12 -42.17
N SER A 274 -25.36 0.22 -43.15
CA SER A 274 -24.86 0.43 -44.51
C SER A 274 -25.70 1.51 -45.22
N HIS A 275 -25.03 2.51 -45.75
CA HIS A 275 -25.41 3.32 -46.90
C HIS A 275 -24.21 3.44 -47.81
#